data_f2f0ea36fa0d649b08a7e0e7a05b40b2
#
_entry.id   f2f0ea36fa0d649b08a7e0e7a05b40b2
#
_cell.length_a   1.000
_cell.length_b   1.000
_cell.length_c   1.000
_cell.angle_alpha   90.00
_cell.angle_beta   90.00
_cell.angle_gamma   90.00
#
_symmetry.space_group_name_H-M   'P 1'
#
loop_
_entity.id
_entity.type
_entity.pdbx_description
1 polymer ?
#
loop_
_entity_poly.entity_id
_entity_poly.type
_entity_poly.pdbx_seq_one_letter_code
_entity_poly.pdbx_strand_id
1 'polypeptide(L)'
;MAADGGRSALREQMKLRMQGASYEGCFVIADIRIKLDYPTERLAFFSPDWNPGNTILMHREPDHIWRFDYQLDPSISPEEALKPENLSKAVNDQLKMIGQEHLQWEMDWSTVYSAHALTLDNYVHNRIIFVGDAAHLLPIFGVRGANTGFQDAKDLSWKLAGVIQGWASRELLESYTFDRVGAVREIIAEAGKSTRFMAPPTQGYRLLRNAVLSLSLEHEFVRPLYHWRTSRPHAYSYSPLNSQNDDNASMKEMTENGALIPNVKTVDGSFLYDRIDGKFNVLVFTEQGELPAGLYTEIKALQACAIPVQIIALALDGQTVHNAEMTLKITAELAAEHFFAQSGSIYLIRPDHHIHGRWLHYRNSVITQTFEQFCQLTKGVAA
;
A
#
# COMPACT_ATOMS: atom_id res chain seq x y z
N MET A 1 13.79 -1.21 -15.51
CA MET A 1 12.79 -1.78 -14.58
C MET A 1 12.15 -3.00 -15.24
N ALA A 2 12.01 -4.09 -14.52
CA ALA A 2 11.32 -5.31 -14.94
C ALA A 2 9.89 -5.29 -14.38
N ALA A 3 8.94 -4.97 -15.24
CA ALA A 3 7.50 -4.87 -14.95
C ALA A 3 6.71 -5.79 -15.90
N ASP A 4 7.27 -6.99 -16.17
CA ASP A 4 6.80 -7.96 -17.16
C ASP A 4 5.84 -9.02 -16.57
N GLY A 5 5.30 -8.72 -15.37
CA GLY A 5 4.19 -9.45 -14.77
C GLY A 5 4.56 -10.76 -14.09
N GLY A 6 3.53 -11.50 -13.65
CA GLY A 6 3.70 -12.71 -12.82
C GLY A 6 4.50 -13.84 -13.48
N ARG A 7 4.49 -13.89 -14.81
CA ARG A 7 5.31 -14.84 -15.62
C ARG A 7 6.56 -14.16 -16.18
N SER A 8 7.21 -13.32 -15.39
CA SER A 8 8.37 -12.52 -15.78
C SER A 8 9.45 -13.35 -16.49
N ALA A 9 9.68 -13.05 -17.76
CA ALA A 9 10.72 -13.68 -18.56
C ALA A 9 12.12 -13.30 -18.05
N LEU A 10 12.29 -12.06 -17.56
CA LEU A 10 13.56 -11.62 -16.98
C LEU A 10 13.89 -12.40 -15.69
N ARG A 11 12.90 -12.60 -14.82
CA ARG A 11 13.08 -13.39 -13.59
C ARG A 11 13.48 -14.83 -13.92
N GLU A 12 12.84 -15.44 -14.92
CA GLU A 12 13.15 -16.79 -15.37
C GLU A 12 14.57 -16.89 -15.97
N GLN A 13 14.94 -15.98 -16.86
CA GLN A 13 16.29 -15.96 -17.47
C GLN A 13 17.38 -15.76 -16.41
N MET A 14 17.11 -14.98 -15.36
CA MET A 14 18.02 -14.79 -14.23
C MET A 14 17.97 -15.96 -13.23
N LYS A 15 17.13 -16.96 -13.45
CA LYS A 15 16.95 -18.14 -12.58
C LYS A 15 16.56 -17.76 -11.13
N LEU A 16 15.88 -16.62 -10.96
CA LEU A 16 15.39 -16.15 -9.68
C LEU A 16 14.08 -16.86 -9.34
N ARG A 17 13.92 -17.22 -8.08
CA ARG A 17 12.71 -17.88 -7.58
C ARG A 17 12.05 -17.02 -6.52
N MET A 18 10.74 -16.82 -6.64
CA MET A 18 9.94 -16.24 -5.57
C MET A 18 9.78 -17.25 -4.44
N GLN A 19 9.70 -16.74 -3.21
CA GLN A 19 9.48 -17.51 -2.01
C GLN A 19 8.12 -17.18 -1.41
N GLY A 20 7.52 -18.14 -0.71
CA GLY A 20 6.23 -18.00 -0.06
C GLY A 20 5.35 -19.22 -0.20
N ALA A 21 4.03 -19.01 -0.29
CA ALA A 21 3.04 -20.06 -0.39
C ALA A 21 2.15 -19.86 -1.62
N SER A 22 1.79 -20.96 -2.26
CA SER A 22 0.66 -21.01 -3.19
C SER A 22 -0.51 -21.63 -2.44
N TYR A 23 -1.65 -20.98 -2.49
CA TYR A 23 -2.86 -21.53 -1.87
C TYR A 23 -3.48 -22.57 -2.80
N GLU A 24 -3.89 -23.68 -2.23
CA GLU A 24 -4.69 -24.66 -2.96
C GLU A 24 -6.05 -24.04 -3.28
N GLY A 25 -6.48 -24.19 -4.53
CA GLY A 25 -7.75 -23.68 -5.04
C GLY A 25 -7.59 -22.63 -6.12
N CYS A 26 -8.36 -22.82 -7.17
CA CYS A 26 -8.53 -21.88 -8.24
C CYS A 26 -9.86 -21.15 -8.08
N PHE A 27 -9.92 -19.95 -8.60
CA PHE A 27 -11.14 -19.16 -8.69
C PHE A 27 -11.43 -18.84 -10.14
N VAL A 28 -12.64 -19.09 -10.57
CA VAL A 28 -13.15 -18.55 -11.83
C VAL A 28 -13.55 -17.11 -11.58
N ILE A 29 -13.11 -16.21 -12.44
CA ILE A 29 -13.59 -14.83 -12.53
C ILE A 29 -14.44 -14.76 -13.77
N ALA A 30 -15.69 -14.36 -13.62
CA ALA A 30 -16.62 -14.17 -14.71
C ALA A 30 -17.23 -12.76 -14.63
N ASP A 31 -16.88 -11.91 -15.59
CA ASP A 31 -17.46 -10.59 -15.76
C ASP A 31 -18.62 -10.69 -16.73
N ILE A 32 -19.81 -10.30 -16.29
CA ILE A 32 -21.01 -10.31 -17.10
C ILE A 32 -21.60 -8.90 -17.21
N ARG A 33 -22.11 -8.58 -18.37
CA ARG A 33 -22.88 -7.35 -18.61
C ARG A 33 -24.35 -7.63 -18.31
N ILE A 34 -24.87 -6.98 -17.26
CA ILE A 34 -26.23 -7.19 -16.78
C ILE A 34 -26.77 -5.92 -16.11
N LYS A 35 -28.04 -5.63 -16.33
CA LYS A 35 -28.76 -4.55 -15.61
C LYS A 35 -29.33 -5.11 -14.31
N LEU A 36 -28.47 -5.30 -13.33
CA LEU A 36 -28.82 -5.84 -12.02
C LEU A 36 -28.99 -4.68 -11.05
N ASP A 37 -30.19 -4.54 -10.50
CA ASP A 37 -30.50 -3.60 -9.42
C ASP A 37 -30.27 -4.29 -8.08
N TYR A 38 -29.00 -4.32 -7.68
CA TYR A 38 -28.54 -4.93 -6.45
C TYR A 38 -27.59 -3.95 -5.72
N PRO A 39 -27.44 -4.03 -4.39
CA PRO A 39 -26.57 -3.12 -3.65
C PRO A 39 -25.15 -3.05 -4.23
N THR A 40 -24.61 -1.83 -4.33
CA THR A 40 -23.23 -1.61 -4.79
C THR A 40 -22.27 -1.94 -3.64
N GLU A 41 -22.22 -3.20 -3.29
CA GLU A 41 -21.43 -3.77 -2.20
C GLU A 41 -20.63 -4.95 -2.72
N ARG A 42 -19.58 -5.32 -2.00
CA ARG A 42 -18.89 -6.58 -2.23
C ARG A 42 -19.57 -7.66 -1.41
N LEU A 43 -20.29 -8.54 -2.08
CA LEU A 43 -21.06 -9.60 -1.47
C LEU A 43 -20.26 -10.89 -1.42
N ALA A 44 -20.36 -11.63 -0.33
CA ALA A 44 -19.73 -12.93 -0.17
C ALA A 44 -20.80 -13.97 0.20
N PHE A 45 -20.88 -15.05 -0.56
CA PHE A 45 -21.78 -16.16 -0.34
C PHE A 45 -20.95 -17.39 0.03
N PHE A 46 -21.22 -17.96 1.18
CA PHE A 46 -20.47 -19.09 1.72
C PHE A 46 -21.27 -20.38 1.58
N SER A 47 -20.70 -21.34 0.86
CA SER A 47 -21.30 -22.65 0.64
C SER A 47 -22.75 -22.60 0.08
N PRO A 48 -22.98 -21.88 -1.03
CA PRO A 48 -24.31 -21.89 -1.64
C PRO A 48 -24.64 -23.29 -2.21
N ASP A 49 -25.94 -23.60 -2.34
CA ASP A 49 -26.39 -24.93 -2.78
C ASP A 49 -25.82 -25.38 -4.12
N TRP A 50 -25.58 -24.44 -5.04
CA TRP A 50 -25.03 -24.73 -6.34
C TRP A 50 -23.50 -24.92 -6.37
N ASN A 51 -22.78 -24.44 -5.30
CA ASN A 51 -21.34 -24.61 -5.14
C ASN A 51 -20.99 -24.93 -3.68
N PRO A 52 -21.42 -26.10 -3.17
CA PRO A 52 -21.34 -26.45 -1.77
C PRO A 52 -19.89 -26.54 -1.27
N GLY A 53 -19.64 -26.00 -0.09
CA GLY A 53 -18.31 -25.95 0.55
C GLY A 53 -17.40 -24.83 0.06
N ASN A 54 -17.71 -24.20 -1.04
CA ASN A 54 -16.92 -23.16 -1.68
C ASN A 54 -17.49 -21.76 -1.41
N THR A 55 -16.73 -20.75 -1.79
CA THR A 55 -17.10 -19.33 -1.60
C THR A 55 -17.28 -18.65 -2.94
N ILE A 56 -18.25 -17.74 -2.99
CA ILE A 56 -18.52 -16.90 -4.14
C ILE A 56 -18.46 -15.46 -3.70
N LEU A 57 -17.80 -14.63 -4.50
CA LEU A 57 -17.85 -13.17 -4.39
C LEU A 57 -18.65 -12.61 -5.57
N MET A 58 -19.40 -11.56 -5.30
CA MET A 58 -20.11 -10.80 -6.31
C MET A 58 -19.95 -9.32 -6.04
N HIS A 59 -19.60 -8.54 -7.06
CA HIS A 59 -19.51 -7.09 -6.91
C HIS A 59 -19.66 -6.39 -8.27
N ARG A 60 -20.09 -5.14 -8.19
CA ARG A 60 -20.28 -4.31 -9.35
C ARG A 60 -18.97 -3.69 -9.81
N GLU A 61 -18.75 -3.72 -11.11
CA GLU A 61 -17.73 -2.99 -11.84
C GLU A 61 -18.36 -1.85 -12.65
N PRO A 62 -17.59 -0.93 -13.26
CA PRO A 62 -18.13 0.08 -14.18
C PRO A 62 -18.92 -0.51 -15.35
N ASP A 63 -19.68 0.33 -16.03
CA ASP A 63 -20.38 0.02 -17.30
C ASP A 63 -21.38 -1.15 -17.24
N HIS A 64 -22.11 -1.28 -16.11
CA HIS A 64 -23.07 -2.37 -15.87
C HIS A 64 -22.45 -3.77 -15.88
N ILE A 65 -21.15 -3.88 -15.62
CA ILE A 65 -20.50 -5.16 -15.43
C ILE A 65 -20.67 -5.60 -13.98
N TRP A 66 -20.98 -6.87 -13.80
CA TRP A 66 -20.94 -7.54 -12.51
C TRP A 66 -19.96 -8.69 -12.58
N ARG A 67 -19.07 -8.74 -11.61
CA ARG A 67 -18.07 -9.78 -11.44
C ARG A 67 -18.54 -10.84 -10.48
N PHE A 68 -18.48 -12.09 -10.93
CA PHE A 68 -18.64 -13.28 -10.11
C PHE A 68 -17.31 -14.00 -9.97
N ASP A 69 -16.76 -14.01 -8.75
CA ASP A 69 -15.56 -14.77 -8.41
C ASP A 69 -16.01 -16.00 -7.63
N TYR A 70 -15.90 -17.19 -8.17
CA TYR A 70 -16.29 -18.40 -7.47
C TYR A 70 -15.16 -19.42 -7.40
N GLN A 71 -15.01 -20.02 -6.23
CA GLN A 71 -14.03 -21.05 -5.99
C GLN A 71 -14.36 -22.28 -6.84
N LEU A 72 -13.36 -22.78 -7.56
CA LEU A 72 -13.49 -23.96 -8.39
C LEU A 72 -13.32 -25.22 -7.54
N ASP A 73 -14.16 -26.23 -7.79
CA ASP A 73 -13.95 -27.55 -7.22
C ASP A 73 -12.61 -28.13 -7.70
N PRO A 74 -11.76 -28.67 -6.81
CA PRO A 74 -10.46 -29.21 -7.19
C PRO A 74 -10.50 -30.35 -8.24
N SER A 75 -11.65 -31.01 -8.43
CA SER A 75 -11.83 -32.04 -9.44
C SER A 75 -12.06 -31.52 -10.85
N ILE A 76 -12.32 -30.22 -11.00
CA ILE A 76 -12.62 -29.56 -12.28
C ILE A 76 -11.37 -28.84 -12.78
N SER A 77 -10.95 -29.13 -14.02
CA SER A 77 -9.81 -28.42 -14.61
C SER A 77 -10.15 -26.98 -14.98
N PRO A 78 -9.16 -26.06 -15.01
CA PRO A 78 -9.37 -24.68 -15.46
C PRO A 78 -9.99 -24.59 -16.87
N GLU A 79 -9.57 -25.45 -17.78
CA GLU A 79 -10.07 -25.51 -19.15
C GLU A 79 -11.54 -25.93 -19.20
N GLU A 80 -11.92 -26.90 -18.38
CA GLU A 80 -13.30 -27.35 -18.25
C GLU A 80 -14.19 -26.25 -17.64
N ALA A 81 -13.70 -25.56 -16.61
CA ALA A 81 -14.43 -24.48 -15.94
C ALA A 81 -14.72 -23.30 -16.88
N LEU A 82 -13.83 -23.01 -17.83
CA LEU A 82 -13.98 -21.88 -18.78
C LEU A 82 -14.84 -22.23 -20.01
N LYS A 83 -15.36 -23.44 -20.13
CA LYS A 83 -16.30 -23.73 -21.21
C LYS A 83 -17.58 -22.88 -21.08
N PRO A 84 -18.11 -22.35 -22.19
CA PRO A 84 -19.27 -21.45 -22.17
C PRO A 84 -20.49 -22.02 -21.43
N GLU A 85 -20.75 -23.33 -21.57
CA GLU A 85 -21.84 -24.02 -20.89
C GLU A 85 -21.67 -24.04 -19.36
N ASN A 86 -20.44 -24.24 -18.87
CA ASN A 86 -20.15 -24.28 -17.43
C ASN A 86 -20.19 -22.89 -16.80
N LEU A 87 -19.63 -21.88 -17.50
CA LEU A 87 -19.74 -20.49 -17.09
C LEU A 87 -21.20 -20.02 -17.04
N SER A 88 -21.96 -20.32 -18.09
CA SER A 88 -23.38 -19.95 -18.16
C SER A 88 -24.18 -20.64 -17.04
N LYS A 89 -23.91 -21.90 -16.77
CA LYS A 89 -24.55 -22.61 -15.66
C LYS A 89 -24.25 -21.96 -14.33
N ALA A 90 -22.99 -21.67 -14.02
CA ALA A 90 -22.59 -21.05 -12.76
C ALA A 90 -23.23 -19.67 -12.56
N VAL A 91 -23.21 -18.82 -13.59
CA VAL A 91 -23.85 -17.49 -13.56
C VAL A 91 -25.37 -17.62 -13.34
N ASN A 92 -26.04 -18.48 -14.10
CA ASN A 92 -27.50 -18.67 -13.97
C ASN A 92 -27.88 -19.23 -12.59
N ASP A 93 -27.11 -20.17 -12.05
CA ASP A 93 -27.34 -20.72 -10.72
C ASP A 93 -27.17 -19.65 -9.63
N GLN A 94 -26.19 -18.75 -9.77
CA GLN A 94 -25.99 -17.63 -8.86
C GLN A 94 -27.15 -16.61 -9.00
N LEU A 95 -27.52 -16.24 -10.21
CA LEU A 95 -28.66 -15.32 -10.43
C LEU A 95 -29.95 -15.90 -9.88
N LYS A 96 -30.21 -17.19 -10.05
CA LYS A 96 -31.36 -17.88 -9.48
C LYS A 96 -31.35 -17.83 -7.95
N MET A 97 -30.18 -18.06 -7.32
CA MET A 97 -30.05 -18.01 -5.88
C MET A 97 -30.40 -16.63 -5.30
N ILE A 98 -30.09 -15.55 -6.02
CA ILE A 98 -30.42 -14.18 -5.62
C ILE A 98 -31.77 -13.68 -6.13
N GLY A 99 -32.59 -14.55 -6.77
CA GLY A 99 -33.92 -14.22 -7.29
C GLY A 99 -33.92 -13.35 -8.54
N GLN A 100 -32.86 -13.40 -9.34
CA GLN A 100 -32.67 -12.57 -10.53
C GLN A 100 -32.53 -13.39 -11.83
N GLU A 101 -33.00 -14.63 -11.82
CA GLU A 101 -32.93 -15.56 -12.96
C GLU A 101 -33.65 -15.08 -14.22
N HIS A 102 -34.53 -14.09 -14.09
CA HIS A 102 -35.31 -13.53 -15.20
C HIS A 102 -34.53 -12.51 -16.02
N LEU A 103 -33.36 -12.04 -15.54
CA LEU A 103 -32.57 -11.03 -16.21
C LEU A 103 -31.72 -11.64 -17.32
N GLN A 104 -31.62 -10.91 -18.44
CA GLN A 104 -30.73 -11.25 -19.54
C GLN A 104 -29.34 -10.70 -19.26
N TRP A 105 -28.31 -11.46 -19.58
CA TRP A 105 -26.91 -11.09 -19.41
C TRP A 105 -26.05 -11.58 -20.56
N GLU A 106 -24.88 -10.97 -20.74
CA GLU A 106 -23.87 -11.36 -21.72
C GLU A 106 -22.51 -11.52 -21.02
N MET A 107 -21.74 -12.53 -21.41
CA MET A 107 -20.37 -12.71 -20.93
C MET A 107 -19.49 -11.60 -21.52
N ASP A 108 -18.83 -10.84 -20.67
CA ASP A 108 -17.87 -9.81 -21.07
C ASP A 108 -16.45 -10.40 -21.08
N TRP A 109 -16.07 -11.07 -19.99
CA TRP A 109 -14.74 -11.67 -19.84
C TRP A 109 -14.75 -12.79 -18.80
N SER A 110 -13.81 -13.75 -18.96
CA SER A 110 -13.62 -14.79 -17.97
C SER A 110 -12.19 -15.30 -17.91
N THR A 111 -11.76 -15.75 -16.74
CA THR A 111 -10.47 -16.38 -16.52
C THR A 111 -10.49 -17.30 -15.30
N VAL A 112 -9.45 -18.11 -15.14
CA VAL A 112 -9.18 -18.82 -13.90
C VAL A 112 -7.92 -18.25 -13.25
N TYR A 113 -8.02 -17.94 -11.97
CA TYR A 113 -6.95 -17.40 -11.15
C TYR A 113 -6.55 -18.37 -10.05
N SER A 114 -5.24 -18.56 -9.88
CA SER A 114 -4.66 -19.29 -8.75
C SER A 114 -4.10 -18.31 -7.75
N ALA A 115 -4.49 -18.44 -6.48
CA ALA A 115 -4.04 -17.54 -5.43
C ALA A 115 -2.59 -17.85 -5.04
N HIS A 116 -1.71 -16.87 -5.24
CA HIS A 116 -0.30 -16.94 -4.85
C HIS A 116 0.03 -15.88 -3.82
N ALA A 117 0.92 -16.20 -2.91
CA ALA A 117 1.50 -15.29 -1.92
C ALA A 117 3.02 -15.46 -1.97
N LEU A 118 3.62 -14.89 -3.00
CA LEU A 118 5.02 -15.10 -3.35
C LEU A 118 5.74 -13.76 -3.49
N THR A 119 7.00 -13.69 -3.08
CA THR A 119 7.86 -12.52 -3.30
C THR A 119 9.30 -12.94 -3.55
N LEU A 120 10.03 -12.15 -4.30
CA LEU A 120 11.50 -12.22 -4.33
C LEU A 120 12.07 -11.73 -3.00
N ASP A 121 13.23 -12.26 -2.60
CA ASP A 121 13.94 -11.78 -1.40
C ASP A 121 14.72 -10.49 -1.66
N ASN A 122 15.04 -10.22 -2.92
CA ASN A 122 15.69 -9.00 -3.36
C ASN A 122 15.04 -8.51 -4.66
N TYR A 123 14.74 -7.21 -4.73
CA TYR A 123 14.14 -6.60 -5.90
C TYR A 123 15.17 -5.92 -6.82
N VAL A 124 16.38 -5.68 -6.32
CA VAL A 124 17.47 -5.01 -7.06
C VAL A 124 18.57 -6.02 -7.38
N HIS A 125 18.76 -6.31 -8.66
CA HIS A 125 19.78 -7.21 -9.15
C HIS A 125 20.67 -6.48 -10.17
N ASN A 126 21.76 -5.91 -9.71
CA ASN A 126 22.61 -5.07 -10.55
C ASN A 126 21.80 -3.94 -11.22
N ARG A 127 21.67 -3.95 -12.54
CA ARG A 127 20.95 -2.94 -13.34
C ARG A 127 19.50 -3.30 -13.63
N ILE A 128 19.00 -4.38 -13.05
CA ILE A 128 17.63 -4.85 -13.20
C ILE A 128 16.92 -4.67 -11.86
N ILE A 129 15.77 -4.00 -11.87
CA ILE A 129 14.92 -3.75 -10.70
C ILE A 129 13.54 -4.29 -11.02
N PHE A 130 13.06 -5.22 -10.19
CA PHE A 130 11.75 -5.84 -10.31
C PHE A 130 10.68 -5.01 -9.59
N VAL A 131 9.50 -4.86 -10.24
CA VAL A 131 8.36 -4.12 -9.71
C VAL A 131 7.04 -4.85 -10.00
N GLY A 132 6.06 -4.67 -9.13
CA GLY A 132 4.74 -5.28 -9.27
C GLY A 132 4.80 -6.80 -9.33
N ASP A 133 3.95 -7.41 -10.15
CA ASP A 133 3.83 -8.87 -10.25
C ASP A 133 5.12 -9.59 -10.70
N ALA A 134 6.06 -8.87 -11.29
CA ALA A 134 7.38 -9.41 -11.58
C ALA A 134 8.22 -9.63 -10.31
N ALA A 135 7.97 -8.84 -9.25
CA ALA A 135 8.63 -8.91 -7.95
C ALA A 135 7.84 -9.74 -6.91
N HIS A 136 6.52 -9.68 -6.94
CA HIS A 136 5.65 -10.34 -5.95
C HIS A 136 4.27 -10.66 -6.51
N LEU A 137 3.69 -11.76 -6.03
CA LEU A 137 2.33 -12.18 -6.33
C LEU A 137 1.53 -12.19 -5.02
N LEU A 138 0.40 -11.49 -5.01
CA LEU A 138 -0.43 -11.34 -3.83
C LEU A 138 -1.77 -12.05 -4.00
N PRO A 139 -2.35 -12.61 -2.92
CA PRO A 139 -3.67 -13.22 -2.96
C PRO A 139 -4.73 -12.20 -3.39
N ILE A 140 -5.76 -12.68 -4.12
CA ILE A 140 -6.86 -11.82 -4.58
C ILE A 140 -7.69 -11.23 -3.43
N PHE A 141 -7.77 -11.93 -2.31
CA PHE A 141 -8.50 -11.47 -1.14
C PHE A 141 -7.77 -10.32 -0.44
N GLY A 142 -8.38 -9.14 -0.46
CA GLY A 142 -7.81 -7.90 0.05
C GLY A 142 -7.47 -6.86 -1.03
N VAL A 143 -7.60 -7.20 -2.33
CA VAL A 143 -7.42 -6.28 -3.48
C VAL A 143 -6.08 -5.53 -3.40
N ARG A 144 -4.97 -6.24 -3.19
CA ARG A 144 -3.66 -5.64 -2.89
C ARG A 144 -2.67 -5.61 -4.05
N GLY A 145 -2.82 -6.47 -5.07
CA GLY A 145 -1.82 -6.61 -6.14
C GLY A 145 -1.47 -5.29 -6.81
N ALA A 146 -2.42 -4.68 -7.51
CA ALA A 146 -2.20 -3.41 -8.21
C ALA A 146 -1.77 -2.27 -7.26
N ASN A 147 -2.42 -2.16 -6.09
CA ASN A 147 -2.08 -1.13 -5.10
C ASN A 147 -0.63 -1.26 -4.60
N THR A 148 -0.13 -2.47 -4.40
CA THR A 148 1.25 -2.72 -4.00
C THR A 148 2.21 -2.37 -5.14
N GLY A 149 1.86 -2.67 -6.39
CA GLY A 149 2.62 -2.25 -7.57
C GLY A 149 2.70 -0.71 -7.70
N PHE A 150 1.62 0.03 -7.41
CA PHE A 150 1.67 1.49 -7.35
C PHE A 150 2.59 2.00 -6.22
N GLN A 151 2.58 1.35 -5.07
CA GLN A 151 3.52 1.67 -3.99
C GLN A 151 4.96 1.40 -4.39
N ASP A 152 5.24 0.29 -5.11
CA ASP A 152 6.57 0.04 -5.67
C ASP A 152 7.00 1.17 -6.60
N ALA A 153 6.13 1.58 -7.51
CA ALA A 153 6.42 2.66 -8.44
C ALA A 153 6.70 3.99 -7.71
N LYS A 154 5.91 4.31 -6.68
CA LYS A 154 6.09 5.53 -5.89
C LYS A 154 7.39 5.51 -5.10
N ASP A 155 7.73 4.40 -4.46
CA ASP A 155 8.98 4.27 -3.69
C ASP A 155 10.22 4.28 -4.60
N LEU A 156 10.18 3.59 -5.75
CA LEU A 156 11.32 3.49 -6.66
C LEU A 156 11.55 4.75 -7.48
N SER A 157 10.50 5.46 -7.87
CA SER A 157 10.60 6.56 -8.85
C SER A 157 11.53 7.68 -8.40
N TRP A 158 11.41 8.15 -7.16
CA TRP A 158 12.26 9.22 -6.66
C TRP A 158 13.71 8.76 -6.42
N LYS A 159 13.90 7.51 -5.99
CA LYS A 159 15.23 6.90 -5.80
C LYS A 159 15.96 6.78 -7.14
N LEU A 160 15.27 6.29 -8.15
CA LEU A 160 15.81 6.16 -9.50
C LEU A 160 16.08 7.53 -10.13
N ALA A 161 15.18 8.50 -9.96
CA ALA A 161 15.37 9.86 -10.40
C ALA A 161 16.62 10.50 -9.77
N GLY A 162 16.81 10.29 -8.46
CA GLY A 162 17.99 10.78 -7.74
C GLY A 162 19.30 10.27 -8.31
N VAL A 163 19.36 8.99 -8.63
CA VAL A 163 20.54 8.37 -9.24
C VAL A 163 20.77 8.89 -10.67
N ILE A 164 19.72 9.01 -11.48
CA ILE A 164 19.83 9.50 -12.86
C ILE A 164 20.22 10.97 -12.91
N GLN A 165 19.70 11.79 -12.01
CA GLN A 165 19.99 13.22 -11.91
C GLN A 165 21.33 13.51 -11.19
N GLY A 166 21.95 12.50 -10.57
CA GLY A 166 23.29 12.59 -9.98
C GLY A 166 23.34 13.20 -8.58
N TRP A 167 22.22 13.46 -7.90
CA TRP A 167 22.23 13.91 -6.50
C TRP A 167 22.21 12.74 -5.50
N ALA A 168 21.99 11.53 -5.98
CA ALA A 168 22.06 10.31 -5.17
C ALA A 168 22.95 9.26 -5.84
N SER A 169 23.66 8.47 -5.03
CA SER A 169 24.42 7.34 -5.54
C SER A 169 23.53 6.12 -5.78
N ARG A 170 24.07 5.13 -6.46
CA ARG A 170 23.35 3.91 -6.83
C ARG A 170 22.91 3.09 -5.61
N GLU A 171 23.63 3.17 -4.51
CA GLU A 171 23.36 2.49 -3.26
C GLU A 171 21.97 2.87 -2.70
N LEU A 172 21.46 4.06 -3.05
CA LEU A 172 20.09 4.45 -2.71
C LEU A 172 19.05 3.44 -3.23
N LEU A 173 19.29 2.81 -4.39
CA LEU A 173 18.37 1.84 -4.96
C LEU A 173 18.25 0.57 -4.12
N GLU A 174 19.29 0.20 -3.37
CA GLU A 174 19.25 -0.98 -2.50
C GLU A 174 18.19 -0.82 -1.39
N SER A 175 17.95 0.41 -0.93
CA SER A 175 16.89 0.68 0.05
C SER A 175 15.49 0.31 -0.43
N TYR A 176 15.27 0.27 -1.75
CA TYR A 176 14.01 -0.18 -2.33
C TYR A 176 13.67 -1.64 -1.94
N THR A 177 14.67 -2.51 -1.94
CA THR A 177 14.48 -3.89 -1.45
C THR A 177 14.02 -3.92 0.01
N PHE A 178 14.71 -3.18 0.90
CA PHE A 178 14.37 -3.17 2.33
C PHE A 178 12.96 -2.64 2.57
N ASP A 179 12.61 -1.53 1.92
CA ASP A 179 11.31 -0.89 2.08
C ASP A 179 10.18 -1.80 1.57
N ARG A 180 10.33 -2.35 0.37
CA ARG A 180 9.25 -3.04 -0.30
C ARG A 180 9.09 -4.51 0.05
N VAL A 181 10.18 -5.26 0.21
CA VAL A 181 10.10 -6.69 0.61
C VAL A 181 9.47 -6.83 2.00
N GLY A 182 9.85 -5.96 2.95
CA GLY A 182 9.25 -5.94 4.29
C GLY A 182 7.73 -5.70 4.23
N ALA A 183 7.31 -4.65 3.53
CA ALA A 183 5.90 -4.31 3.34
C ALA A 183 5.12 -5.42 2.64
N VAL A 184 5.67 -6.01 1.59
CA VAL A 184 5.03 -7.12 0.85
C VAL A 184 4.86 -8.36 1.74
N ARG A 185 5.85 -8.71 2.55
CA ARG A 185 5.76 -9.85 3.49
C ARG A 185 4.66 -9.62 4.53
N GLU A 186 4.52 -8.40 5.04
CA GLU A 186 3.42 -8.04 5.94
C GLU A 186 2.06 -8.16 5.24
N ILE A 187 1.94 -7.65 4.01
CA ILE A 187 0.72 -7.79 3.20
C ILE A 187 0.38 -9.27 2.97
N ILE A 188 1.35 -10.10 2.64
CA ILE A 188 1.17 -11.54 2.44
C ILE A 188 0.63 -12.19 3.73
N ALA A 189 1.20 -11.85 4.88
CA ALA A 189 0.76 -12.39 6.16
C ALA A 189 -0.69 -12.02 6.47
N GLU A 190 -1.08 -10.76 6.28
CA GLU A 190 -2.44 -10.27 6.48
C GLU A 190 -3.44 -10.84 5.46
N ALA A 191 -3.12 -10.78 4.17
CA ALA A 191 -3.97 -11.33 3.11
C ALA A 191 -4.15 -12.85 3.24
N GLY A 192 -3.16 -13.55 3.77
CA GLY A 192 -3.24 -14.98 4.07
C GLY A 192 -4.32 -15.32 5.10
N LYS A 193 -4.57 -14.43 6.06
CA LYS A 193 -5.68 -14.60 7.04
C LYS A 193 -7.03 -14.53 6.32
N SER A 194 -7.23 -13.52 5.48
CA SER A 194 -8.43 -13.37 4.67
C SER A 194 -8.62 -14.56 3.72
N THR A 195 -7.56 -15.00 3.07
CA THR A 195 -7.60 -16.16 2.16
C THR A 195 -8.06 -17.43 2.87
N ARG A 196 -7.52 -17.72 4.07
CA ARG A 196 -7.93 -18.89 4.85
C ARG A 196 -9.37 -18.79 5.38
N PHE A 197 -9.87 -17.57 5.59
CA PHE A 197 -11.27 -17.38 5.95
C PHE A 197 -12.19 -17.62 4.75
N MET A 198 -11.86 -17.06 3.60
CA MET A 198 -12.65 -17.18 2.36
C MET A 198 -12.59 -18.59 1.76
N ALA A 199 -11.42 -19.22 1.77
CA ALA A 199 -11.17 -20.58 1.29
C ALA A 199 -10.53 -21.42 2.40
N PRO A 200 -11.34 -21.95 3.35
CA PRO A 200 -10.83 -22.69 4.50
C PRO A 200 -10.05 -23.96 4.09
N PRO A 201 -8.75 -24.07 4.44
CA PRO A 201 -7.94 -25.22 4.02
C PRO A 201 -8.25 -26.51 4.77
N THR A 202 -8.93 -26.42 5.92
CA THR A 202 -9.29 -27.59 6.75
C THR A 202 -10.68 -27.47 7.30
N GLN A 203 -11.23 -28.61 7.79
CA GLN A 203 -12.51 -28.63 8.45
C GLN A 203 -12.56 -27.72 9.71
N GLY A 204 -11.45 -27.62 10.45
CA GLY A 204 -11.35 -26.71 11.61
C GLY A 204 -11.50 -25.24 11.22
N TYR A 205 -10.85 -24.81 10.15
CA TYR A 205 -11.02 -23.45 9.61
C TYR A 205 -12.45 -23.20 9.11
N ARG A 206 -13.08 -24.20 8.50
CA ARG A 206 -14.47 -24.12 8.06
C ARG A 206 -15.43 -23.96 9.25
N LEU A 207 -15.23 -24.75 10.31
CA LEU A 207 -16.02 -24.64 11.53
C LEU A 207 -15.87 -23.26 12.17
N LEU A 208 -14.63 -22.75 12.29
CA LEU A 208 -14.35 -21.41 12.81
C LEU A 208 -15.06 -20.34 11.97
N ARG A 209 -14.93 -20.37 10.65
CA ARG A 209 -15.60 -19.41 9.74
C ARG A 209 -17.12 -19.43 9.96
N ASN A 210 -17.74 -20.60 9.97
CA ASN A 210 -19.20 -20.72 10.11
C ASN A 210 -19.68 -20.22 11.48
N ALA A 211 -18.94 -20.52 12.55
CA ALA A 211 -19.25 -20.01 13.89
C ALA A 211 -19.11 -18.48 13.96
N VAL A 212 -18.04 -17.92 13.40
CA VAL A 212 -17.83 -16.46 13.34
C VAL A 212 -18.94 -15.78 12.56
N LEU A 213 -19.32 -16.30 11.40
CA LEU A 213 -20.40 -15.74 10.58
C LEU A 213 -21.74 -15.76 11.32
N SER A 214 -22.12 -16.90 11.94
CA SER A 214 -23.37 -17.00 12.70
C SER A 214 -23.40 -16.05 13.90
N LEU A 215 -22.34 -16.03 14.71
CA LEU A 215 -22.28 -15.20 15.90
C LEU A 215 -22.21 -13.69 15.56
N SER A 216 -21.65 -13.33 14.41
CA SER A 216 -21.53 -11.92 14.00
C SER A 216 -22.87 -11.24 13.69
N LEU A 217 -23.93 -12.02 13.49
CA LEU A 217 -25.29 -11.50 13.31
C LEU A 217 -25.85 -10.88 14.60
N GLU A 218 -25.43 -11.40 15.75
CA GLU A 218 -25.95 -11.01 17.07
C GLU A 218 -24.89 -10.29 17.93
N HIS A 219 -23.59 -10.58 17.70
CA HIS A 219 -22.50 -10.15 18.58
C HIS A 219 -21.42 -9.35 17.84
N GLU A 220 -21.31 -8.06 18.13
CA GLU A 220 -20.33 -7.18 17.48
C GLU A 220 -18.88 -7.54 17.80
N PHE A 221 -18.57 -8.06 18.99
CA PHE A 221 -17.21 -8.42 19.38
C PHE A 221 -16.59 -9.53 18.51
N VAL A 222 -17.42 -10.30 17.79
CA VAL A 222 -16.96 -11.35 16.87
C VAL A 222 -16.52 -10.79 15.51
N ARG A 223 -17.05 -9.63 15.11
CA ARG A 223 -16.80 -9.03 13.78
C ARG A 223 -15.33 -8.83 13.46
N PRO A 224 -14.43 -8.44 14.39
CA PRO A 224 -13.00 -8.34 14.11
C PRO A 224 -12.35 -9.65 13.68
N LEU A 225 -12.96 -10.81 13.94
CA LEU A 225 -12.43 -12.12 13.57
C LEU A 225 -12.57 -12.43 12.07
N TYR A 226 -13.45 -11.74 11.32
CA TYR A 226 -13.56 -11.87 9.87
C TYR A 226 -13.20 -10.58 9.11
N HIS A 227 -13.21 -9.43 9.79
CA HIS A 227 -12.96 -8.14 9.18
C HIS A 227 -11.50 -7.75 9.33
N TRP A 228 -10.65 -8.30 8.48
CA TRP A 228 -9.23 -7.96 8.45
C TRP A 228 -9.02 -6.60 7.81
N ARG A 229 -8.40 -5.70 8.55
CA ARG A 229 -7.96 -4.42 7.99
C ARG A 229 -6.80 -4.65 7.02
N THR A 230 -7.14 -4.82 5.75
CA THR A 230 -6.15 -5.00 4.68
C THR A 230 -5.68 -3.68 4.07
N SER A 231 -6.30 -2.54 4.44
CA SER A 231 -6.10 -1.22 3.81
C SER A 231 -5.32 -0.22 4.66
N ARG A 232 -4.53 -0.67 5.64
CA ARG A 232 -3.67 0.24 6.39
C ARG A 232 -2.36 0.46 5.65
N PRO A 233 -1.75 1.66 5.75
CA PRO A 233 -0.40 1.90 5.29
C PRO A 233 0.61 1.00 6.03
N HIS A 234 1.65 0.57 5.34
CA HIS A 234 2.78 -0.14 5.93
C HIS A 234 3.89 0.85 6.26
N ALA A 235 4.43 0.77 7.46
CA ALA A 235 5.60 1.53 7.83
C ALA A 235 6.88 0.81 7.37
N TYR A 236 7.84 1.57 6.84
CA TYR A 236 9.17 1.06 6.50
C TYR A 236 10.10 1.13 7.72
N SER A 237 9.68 0.53 8.84
CA SER A 237 10.35 0.65 10.14
C SER A 237 11.79 0.17 10.13
N TYR A 238 12.14 -0.73 9.21
CA TYR A 238 13.50 -1.27 9.04
C TYR A 238 14.25 -0.63 7.86
N SER A 239 13.75 0.46 7.31
CA SER A 239 14.43 1.17 6.23
C SER A 239 15.80 1.69 6.68
N PRO A 240 16.86 1.46 5.90
CA PRO A 240 18.16 2.06 6.17
C PRO A 240 18.15 3.60 5.99
N LEU A 241 17.07 4.14 5.41
CA LEU A 241 16.88 5.58 5.23
C LEU A 241 16.28 6.25 6.47
N ASN A 242 15.83 5.52 7.48
CA ASN A 242 15.29 6.13 8.69
C ASN A 242 16.38 6.79 9.50
N SER A 243 16.14 8.03 9.96
CA SER A 243 17.08 8.76 10.81
C SER A 243 17.36 7.99 12.10
N GLN A 244 18.64 8.00 12.50
CA GLN A 244 19.11 7.41 13.76
C GLN A 244 19.38 8.47 14.84
N ASN A 245 19.34 9.75 14.46
CA ASN A 245 19.66 10.87 15.34
C ASN A 245 18.46 11.83 15.46
N ASP A 246 17.38 11.32 16.02
CA ASP A 246 16.12 12.05 16.18
C ASP A 246 15.42 11.73 17.51
N ASP A 247 14.20 12.23 17.69
CA ASP A 247 13.40 12.03 18.89
C ASP A 247 12.33 10.92 18.71
N ASN A 248 12.48 10.05 17.69
CA ASN A 248 11.51 9.04 17.32
C ASN A 248 11.06 8.16 18.49
N ALA A 249 11.99 7.72 19.33
CA ALA A 249 11.70 6.86 20.50
C ALA A 249 10.80 7.53 21.55
N SER A 250 10.74 8.87 21.56
CA SER A 250 9.93 9.66 22.51
C SER A 250 8.55 10.03 21.95
N MET A 251 8.25 9.61 20.70
CA MET A 251 7.05 10.00 19.99
C MET A 251 6.16 8.78 19.71
N LYS A 252 4.87 9.03 19.48
CA LYS A 252 3.84 7.99 19.32
C LYS A 252 4.08 7.12 18.07
N GLU A 253 3.78 5.82 18.14
CA GLU A 253 3.98 4.83 17.07
C GLU A 253 3.38 5.20 15.72
N MET A 254 2.18 5.81 15.68
CA MET A 254 1.49 6.12 14.42
C MET A 254 2.24 7.09 13.49
N THR A 255 3.23 7.79 14.01
CA THR A 255 4.08 8.73 13.26
C THR A 255 5.55 8.37 13.37
N GLU A 256 5.88 7.11 13.58
CA GLU A 256 7.26 6.63 13.64
C GLU A 256 8.01 6.81 12.31
N ASN A 257 9.33 6.80 12.37
CA ASN A 257 10.15 6.82 11.17
C ASN A 257 9.81 5.63 10.27
N GLY A 258 9.68 5.90 8.99
CA GLY A 258 9.22 4.93 8.00
C GLY A 258 7.69 4.84 7.87
N ALA A 259 6.89 5.44 8.76
CA ALA A 259 5.45 5.54 8.59
C ALA A 259 5.09 6.58 7.51
N LEU A 260 3.92 6.43 6.89
CA LEU A 260 3.34 7.49 6.05
C LEU A 260 2.94 8.67 6.92
N ILE A 261 3.27 9.88 6.47
CA ILE A 261 2.81 11.10 7.14
C ILE A 261 1.28 11.19 7.08
N PRO A 262 0.57 11.55 8.16
CA PRO A 262 -0.87 11.74 8.13
C PRO A 262 -1.31 12.80 7.11
N ASN A 263 -2.31 12.49 6.30
CA ASN A 263 -2.92 13.43 5.37
C ASN A 263 -4.04 14.20 6.05
N VAL A 264 -3.72 15.34 6.59
CA VAL A 264 -4.65 16.18 7.33
C VAL A 264 -5.24 17.31 6.48
N LYS A 265 -6.46 17.73 6.82
CA LYS A 265 -7.11 18.86 6.17
C LYS A 265 -6.64 20.17 6.82
N THR A 266 -6.19 21.10 6.00
CA THR A 266 -5.77 22.44 6.41
C THR A 266 -6.97 23.37 6.60
N VAL A 267 -6.77 24.52 7.22
CA VAL A 267 -7.84 25.50 7.50
C VAL A 267 -8.50 26.02 6.21
N ASP A 268 -7.74 26.10 5.10
CA ASP A 268 -8.26 26.53 3.79
C ASP A 268 -9.06 25.43 3.07
N GLY A 269 -9.15 24.24 3.66
CA GLY A 269 -9.90 23.10 3.12
C GLY A 269 -9.12 22.18 2.19
N SER A 270 -7.86 22.50 1.85
CA SER A 270 -6.96 21.60 1.12
C SER A 270 -6.40 20.50 2.02
N PHE A 271 -5.76 19.49 1.45
CA PHE A 271 -5.08 18.45 2.22
C PHE A 271 -3.56 18.64 2.16
N LEU A 272 -2.87 18.15 3.20
CA LEU A 272 -1.39 18.18 3.23
C LEU A 272 -0.78 17.53 1.99
N TYR A 273 -1.32 16.41 1.53
CA TYR A 273 -0.82 15.70 0.34
C TYR A 273 -0.97 16.48 -0.96
N ASP A 274 -1.86 17.49 -1.03
CA ASP A 274 -1.97 18.38 -2.18
C ASP A 274 -0.80 19.37 -2.26
N ARG A 275 -0.01 19.48 -1.20
CA ARG A 275 1.05 20.47 -1.03
C ARG A 275 2.46 19.86 -0.94
N ILE A 276 2.58 18.59 -0.58
CA ILE A 276 3.85 17.87 -0.60
C ILE A 276 4.00 17.17 -1.95
N ASP A 277 4.98 17.61 -2.70
CA ASP A 277 5.32 17.06 -4.02
C ASP A 277 6.49 16.06 -3.93
N GLY A 278 7.01 15.59 -5.06
CA GLY A 278 8.12 14.64 -5.17
C GLY A 278 9.48 15.11 -4.65
N LYS A 279 9.52 16.03 -3.69
CA LYS A 279 10.72 16.50 -2.98
C LYS A 279 10.77 15.97 -1.56
N PHE A 280 11.92 16.15 -0.92
CA PHE A 280 11.97 16.09 0.53
C PHE A 280 11.26 17.31 1.12
N ASN A 281 10.40 17.08 2.10
CA ASN A 281 9.62 18.15 2.73
C ASN A 281 10.03 18.27 4.20
N VAL A 282 10.53 19.43 4.59
CA VAL A 282 10.77 19.76 5.99
C VAL A 282 9.53 20.48 6.50
N LEU A 283 8.70 19.77 7.27
CA LEU A 283 7.53 20.32 7.92
C LEU A 283 7.95 20.92 9.25
N VAL A 284 7.61 22.18 9.49
CA VAL A 284 7.92 22.89 10.74
C VAL A 284 6.62 23.35 11.39
N PHE A 285 6.32 22.79 12.54
CA PHE A 285 5.16 23.18 13.33
C PHE A 285 5.52 24.43 14.17
N THR A 286 4.80 25.53 14.00
CA THR A 286 5.18 26.79 14.66
C THR A 286 3.99 27.69 14.97
N GLU A 287 4.08 28.41 16.09
CA GLU A 287 3.25 29.56 16.44
C GLU A 287 3.97 30.89 16.17
N GLN A 288 5.21 30.82 15.65
CA GLN A 288 6.02 32.01 15.39
C GLN A 288 5.92 32.42 13.91
N GLY A 289 5.96 33.72 13.65
CA GLY A 289 5.93 34.28 12.29
C GLY A 289 7.21 34.05 11.48
N GLU A 290 8.25 33.46 12.07
CA GLU A 290 9.53 33.18 11.41
C GLU A 290 10.06 31.80 11.78
N LEU A 291 10.73 31.17 10.82
CA LEU A 291 11.46 29.91 11.05
C LEU A 291 12.81 30.19 11.73
N PRO A 292 13.37 29.21 12.45
CA PRO A 292 14.73 29.30 12.97
C PRO A 292 15.71 29.63 11.85
N ALA A 293 16.52 30.70 12.02
CA ALA A 293 17.45 31.17 10.97
C ALA A 293 18.46 30.07 10.55
N GLY A 294 18.91 29.24 11.50
CA GLY A 294 19.78 28.09 11.22
C GLY A 294 19.13 27.08 10.26
N LEU A 295 17.86 26.74 10.45
CA LEU A 295 17.13 25.81 9.61
C LEU A 295 17.02 26.33 8.17
N TYR A 296 16.66 27.61 8.00
CA TYR A 296 16.60 28.21 6.66
C TYR A 296 17.96 28.12 5.94
N THR A 297 19.05 28.41 6.64
CA THR A 297 20.40 28.34 6.11
C THR A 297 20.77 26.90 5.69
N GLU A 298 20.44 25.91 6.52
CA GLU A 298 20.66 24.49 6.19
C GLU A 298 19.96 24.09 4.90
N ILE A 299 18.68 24.41 4.78
CA ILE A 299 17.90 24.05 3.59
C ILE A 299 18.45 24.73 2.32
N LYS A 300 18.83 26.01 2.41
CA LYS A 300 19.45 26.70 1.26
C LYS A 300 20.76 26.06 0.85
N ALA A 301 21.57 25.58 1.79
CA ALA A 301 22.80 24.84 1.50
C ALA A 301 22.51 23.50 0.80
N LEU A 302 21.50 22.74 1.25
CA LEU A 302 21.09 21.49 0.62
C LEU A 302 20.55 21.70 -0.80
N GLN A 303 19.74 22.74 -1.00
CA GLN A 303 19.25 23.13 -2.34
C GLN A 303 20.40 23.51 -3.28
N ALA A 304 21.44 24.17 -2.78
CA ALA A 304 22.64 24.49 -3.55
C ALA A 304 23.42 23.23 -3.98
N CYS A 305 23.25 22.11 -3.26
CA CYS A 305 23.80 20.80 -3.64
C CYS A 305 22.87 19.99 -4.56
N ALA A 306 21.88 20.63 -5.19
CA ALA A 306 20.87 20.03 -6.07
C ALA A 306 19.96 18.97 -5.39
N ILE A 307 19.94 18.90 -4.07
CA ILE A 307 19.02 18.04 -3.34
C ILE A 307 17.61 18.66 -3.42
N PRO A 308 16.59 17.91 -3.90
CA PRO A 308 15.24 18.43 -4.02
C PRO A 308 14.56 18.49 -2.65
N VAL A 309 14.76 19.58 -1.92
CA VAL A 309 14.19 19.80 -0.58
C VAL A 309 13.46 21.14 -0.50
N GLN A 310 12.35 21.19 0.23
CA GLN A 310 11.58 22.40 0.49
C GLN A 310 11.18 22.50 1.97
N ILE A 311 10.90 23.74 2.43
CA ILE A 311 10.36 23.99 3.76
C ILE A 311 8.86 24.35 3.66
N ILE A 312 8.05 23.65 4.45
CA ILE A 312 6.64 23.94 4.63
C ILE A 312 6.41 24.25 6.11
N ALA A 313 5.99 25.47 6.43
CA ALA A 313 5.57 25.83 7.76
C ALA A 313 4.12 25.39 7.99
N LEU A 314 3.86 24.70 9.10
CA LEU A 314 2.55 24.37 9.60
C LEU A 314 2.23 25.34 10.74
N ALA A 315 1.56 26.44 10.41
CA ALA A 315 1.24 27.52 11.35
C ALA A 315 0.07 27.11 12.25
N LEU A 316 0.33 27.00 13.56
CA LEU A 316 -0.64 26.54 14.56
C LEU A 316 -1.57 27.67 15.05
N ASP A 317 -1.15 28.93 14.91
CA ASP A 317 -1.91 30.13 15.28
C ASP A 317 -2.53 30.85 14.08
N GLY A 318 -2.36 30.31 12.89
CA GLY A 318 -2.91 30.85 11.65
C GLY A 318 -2.14 32.05 11.05
N GLN A 319 -0.96 32.42 11.58
CA GLN A 319 -0.13 33.47 11.02
C GLN A 319 0.60 32.99 9.73
N THR A 320 1.05 33.94 8.92
CA THR A 320 1.95 33.64 7.81
C THR A 320 3.37 33.58 8.34
N VAL A 321 4.12 32.53 7.99
CA VAL A 321 5.48 32.31 8.44
C VAL A 321 6.45 32.83 7.37
N HIS A 322 7.31 33.78 7.75
CA HIS A 322 8.38 34.29 6.90
C HIS A 322 9.50 33.24 6.79
N ASN A 323 10.24 33.27 5.71
CA ASN A 323 11.34 32.31 5.39
C ASN A 323 10.90 30.87 5.14
N ALA A 324 9.60 30.55 5.10
CA ALA A 324 9.08 29.31 4.58
C ALA A 324 8.79 29.45 3.08
N GLU A 325 9.00 28.39 2.31
CA GLU A 325 8.59 28.38 0.89
C GLU A 325 7.06 28.29 0.77
N MET A 326 6.42 27.72 1.78
CA MET A 326 4.97 27.59 1.89
C MET A 326 4.54 27.65 3.35
N THR A 327 3.42 28.29 3.63
CA THR A 327 2.75 28.25 4.94
C THR A 327 1.37 27.60 4.78
N LEU A 328 1.14 26.54 5.52
CA LEU A 328 -0.16 25.89 5.67
C LEU A 328 -0.69 26.15 7.09
N LYS A 329 -1.98 26.36 7.23
CA LYS A 329 -2.60 26.61 8.52
C LYS A 329 -3.31 25.37 9.02
N ILE A 330 -2.95 24.91 10.21
CA ILE A 330 -3.60 23.82 10.93
C ILE A 330 -3.83 24.23 12.38
N THR A 331 -4.68 23.48 13.10
CA THR A 331 -4.86 23.76 14.53
C THR A 331 -3.82 23.05 15.38
N ALA A 332 -3.55 23.56 16.57
CA ALA A 332 -2.65 22.93 17.53
C ALA A 332 -3.16 21.55 17.98
N GLU A 333 -4.49 21.39 18.12
CA GLU A 333 -5.11 20.10 18.45
C GLU A 333 -4.85 19.07 17.36
N LEU A 334 -5.00 19.45 16.09
CA LEU A 334 -4.75 18.56 14.96
C LEU A 334 -3.28 18.17 14.89
N ALA A 335 -2.35 19.09 15.17
CA ALA A 335 -0.92 18.81 15.24
C ALA A 335 -0.60 17.82 16.36
N ALA A 336 -1.18 17.99 17.54
CA ALA A 336 -0.98 17.10 18.68
C ALA A 336 -1.59 15.71 18.45
N GLU A 337 -2.80 15.65 17.89
CA GLU A 337 -3.54 14.41 17.72
C GLU A 337 -2.95 13.52 16.61
N HIS A 338 -2.64 14.11 15.45
CA HIS A 338 -2.24 13.33 14.27
C HIS A 338 -0.73 13.21 14.11
N PHE A 339 0.05 14.19 14.56
CA PHE A 339 1.51 14.21 14.39
C PHE A 339 2.27 14.03 15.70
N PHE A 340 1.60 14.13 16.84
CA PHE A 340 2.28 14.20 18.12
C PHE A 340 3.28 15.37 18.18
N ALA A 341 2.94 16.48 17.53
CA ALA A 341 3.80 17.64 17.33
C ALA A 341 3.29 18.85 18.11
N GLN A 342 4.20 19.71 18.48
CA GLN A 342 3.99 21.00 19.14
C GLN A 342 4.77 22.11 18.43
N SER A 343 4.62 23.33 18.86
CA SER A 343 5.42 24.44 18.34
C SER A 343 6.91 24.15 18.52
N GLY A 344 7.66 24.25 17.42
CA GLY A 344 9.09 23.89 17.35
C GLY A 344 9.39 22.48 16.83
N SER A 345 8.38 21.62 16.70
CA SER A 345 8.56 20.27 16.14
C SER A 345 8.88 20.32 14.65
N ILE A 346 9.73 19.39 14.21
CA ILE A 346 10.14 19.27 12.80
C ILE A 346 10.00 17.81 12.35
N TYR A 347 9.50 17.66 11.11
CA TYR A 347 9.44 16.39 10.41
C TYR A 347 10.16 16.51 9.08
N LEU A 348 11.05 15.58 8.78
CA LEU A 348 11.62 15.41 7.46
C LEU A 348 10.89 14.28 6.75
N ILE A 349 10.24 14.59 5.63
CA ILE A 349 9.41 13.68 4.87
C ILE A 349 10.11 13.37 3.55
N ARG A 350 10.16 12.10 3.18
CA ARG A 350 10.69 11.61 1.92
C ARG A 350 9.76 11.97 0.75
N PRO A 351 10.24 11.95 -0.51
CA PRO A 351 9.40 12.19 -1.70
C PRO A 351 8.23 11.21 -1.86
N ASP A 352 8.29 10.04 -1.26
CA ASP A 352 7.23 9.04 -1.24
C ASP A 352 6.25 9.19 -0.06
N HIS A 353 6.35 10.28 0.69
CA HIS A 353 5.53 10.64 1.85
C HIS A 353 5.81 9.84 3.13
N HIS A 354 6.89 9.08 3.19
CA HIS A 354 7.29 8.42 4.43
C HIS A 354 8.14 9.36 5.29
N ILE A 355 7.98 9.24 6.59
CA ILE A 355 8.74 10.01 7.58
C ILE A 355 10.17 9.47 7.58
N HIS A 356 11.12 10.34 7.28
CA HIS A 356 12.56 10.03 7.34
C HIS A 356 13.12 10.25 8.74
N GLY A 357 12.71 11.33 9.40
CA GLY A 357 13.10 11.68 10.76
C GLY A 357 12.17 12.71 11.36
N ARG A 358 12.13 12.78 12.69
CA ARG A 358 11.27 13.71 13.43
C ARG A 358 11.91 14.16 14.74
N TRP A 359 11.76 15.44 15.05
CA TRP A 359 12.36 16.10 16.22
C TRP A 359 11.31 16.92 16.93
N LEU A 360 11.29 16.87 18.26
CA LEU A 360 10.40 17.69 19.10
C LEU A 360 10.77 19.17 19.04
N HIS A 361 12.08 19.45 18.91
CA HIS A 361 12.59 20.81 18.77
C HIS A 361 13.75 20.84 17.78
N TYR A 362 13.83 21.96 17.04
CA TYR A 362 14.97 22.20 16.15
C TYR A 362 16.27 22.25 16.92
N ARG A 363 17.26 21.56 16.39
CA ARG A 363 18.67 21.61 16.82
C ARG A 363 19.51 22.00 15.61
N ASN A 364 20.47 22.92 15.80
CA ASN A 364 21.31 23.37 14.70
C ASN A 364 21.99 22.19 13.99
N SER A 365 22.01 22.27 12.68
CA SER A 365 22.62 21.28 11.76
C SER A 365 21.96 19.89 11.77
N VAL A 366 20.80 19.71 12.41
CA VAL A 366 20.17 18.39 12.53
C VAL A 366 19.69 17.87 11.16
N ILE A 367 19.17 18.74 10.30
CA ILE A 367 18.72 18.36 8.97
C ILE A 367 19.92 18.05 8.09
N THR A 368 20.96 18.90 8.10
CA THR A 368 22.21 18.67 7.36
C THR A 368 22.86 17.35 7.74
N GLN A 369 23.00 17.06 9.04
CA GLN A 369 23.54 15.78 9.53
C GLN A 369 22.72 14.59 9.04
N THR A 370 21.41 14.70 9.03
CA THR A 370 20.52 13.65 8.53
C THR A 370 20.72 13.43 7.03
N PHE A 371 20.83 14.51 6.25
CA PHE A 371 21.15 14.41 4.82
C PHE A 371 22.58 13.94 4.56
N GLU A 372 23.54 14.25 5.40
CA GLU A 372 24.91 13.73 5.28
C GLU A 372 24.96 12.22 5.47
N GLN A 373 24.20 11.66 6.41
CA GLN A 373 24.01 10.21 6.55
C GLN A 373 23.38 9.63 5.29
N PHE A 374 22.34 10.26 4.79
CA PHE A 374 21.67 9.91 3.55
C PHE A 374 22.59 10.06 2.33
N CYS A 375 23.38 11.13 2.24
CA CYS A 375 24.37 11.35 1.18
C CYS A 375 25.65 10.51 1.36
N GLN A 376 25.99 10.02 2.56
CA GLN A 376 27.09 9.07 2.74
C GLN A 376 26.74 7.70 2.20
N LEU A 377 25.48 7.29 2.28
CA LEU A 377 24.94 6.20 1.47
C LEU A 377 25.09 6.51 -0.03
N THR A 378 25.28 7.77 -0.40
CA THR A 378 25.36 8.27 -1.78
C THR A 378 26.76 8.73 -2.20
N LYS A 379 27.71 8.97 -1.33
CA LYS A 379 29.07 9.46 -1.65
C LYS A 379 30.06 8.39 -2.15
N GLY A 380 29.63 7.17 -2.31
CA GLY A 380 30.46 6.08 -2.81
C GLY A 380 30.88 6.18 -4.28
N VAL A 381 30.49 7.23 -5.04
CA VAL A 381 30.82 7.35 -6.48
C VAL A 381 31.04 8.82 -6.87
N ALA A 382 32.05 9.44 -6.31
CA ALA A 382 32.73 10.59 -6.94
C ALA A 382 34.24 10.35 -6.82
N ALA A 383 34.75 9.42 -7.62
CA ALA A 383 36.16 9.26 -7.98
C ALA A 383 36.22 8.69 -9.39
#